data_1f1c5e2eb4f8fd8191b6fd04c6e05cd7
#
_entry.id   1f1c5e2eb4f8fd8191b6fd04c6e05cd7
#
_cell.length_a   1.000
_cell.length_b   1.000
_cell.length_c   1.000
_cell.angle_alpha   90.00
_cell.angle_beta   90.00
_cell.angle_gamma   90.00
#
_symmetry.space_group_name_H-M   'P 1'
#
loop_
_entity.id
_entity.type
_entity.pdbx_description
1 polymer ?
#
loop_
_entity_poly.entity_id
_entity_poly.type
_entity_poly.pdbx_seq_one_letter_code
_entity_poly.pdbx_strand_id
1 'polypeptide(L)'
;MNPFLRAFVPVLGVAALLLTMPQPAVGADCQLVKGTQDGRNKQRAIEKSRETLEQGVREVKARRGWKQVSVTPRQLRAEPLWKMVRTSVPKEAYMWPAVQSARAYTVCWEGVFSPAVCTSGAMVCKQ
;
A
#
# COMPACT_ATOMS: atom_id res chain seq x y z
N MET A 1 38.31 65.53 24.72
CA MET A 1 37.38 65.58 23.57
C MET A 1 37.45 64.23 22.83
N ASN A 2 36.47 63.40 23.07
CA ASN A 2 36.36 62.06 22.46
C ASN A 2 35.52 62.12 21.22
N PRO A 3 35.89 61.39 20.18
CA PRO A 3 34.86 60.86 19.28
C PRO A 3 34.76 59.30 19.39
N PHE A 4 33.59 58.85 19.70
CA PHE A 4 33.18 57.49 19.76
C PHE A 4 33.26 56.84 18.38
N LEU A 5 34.15 55.87 18.21
CA LEU A 5 34.11 54.94 17.08
C LEU A 5 33.02 53.87 17.36
N ARG A 6 31.89 53.98 16.69
CA ARG A 6 30.90 52.92 16.65
C ARG A 6 31.32 51.88 15.61
N ALA A 7 31.79 50.74 16.09
CA ALA A 7 32.01 49.56 15.24
C ALA A 7 30.64 48.96 14.84
N PHE A 8 30.34 49.04 13.57
CA PHE A 8 29.24 48.27 12.95
C PHE A 8 29.71 46.83 12.74
N VAL A 9 29.10 45.89 13.44
CA VAL A 9 29.27 44.46 13.19
C VAL A 9 28.23 44.05 12.15
N PRO A 10 28.61 43.59 10.96
CA PRO A 10 27.67 43.02 10.03
C PRO A 10 27.29 41.62 10.51
N VAL A 11 26.03 41.46 10.89
CA VAL A 11 25.43 40.15 11.12
C VAL A 11 25.29 39.46 9.76
N LEU A 12 26.18 38.53 9.49
CA LEU A 12 26.07 37.58 8.37
C LEU A 12 24.92 36.64 8.65
N GLY A 13 23.78 36.95 8.06
CA GLY A 13 22.61 36.04 8.03
C GLY A 13 22.94 34.82 7.17
N VAL A 14 23.22 33.68 7.82
CA VAL A 14 23.27 32.39 7.16
C VAL A 14 21.87 32.02 6.76
N ALA A 15 21.52 32.27 5.51
CA ALA A 15 20.30 31.77 4.90
C ALA A 15 20.44 30.23 4.76
N ALA A 16 19.89 29.49 5.70
CA ALA A 16 19.74 28.04 5.59
C ALA A 16 18.74 27.77 4.46
N LEU A 17 19.25 27.48 3.28
CA LEU A 17 18.50 26.89 2.18
C LEU A 17 18.06 25.49 2.62
N LEU A 18 16.87 25.40 3.21
CA LEU A 18 16.17 24.14 3.39
C LEU A 18 15.84 23.61 1.99
N LEU A 19 16.69 22.72 1.51
CA LEU A 19 16.42 21.86 0.37
C LEU A 19 15.24 20.95 0.76
N THR A 20 14.04 21.43 0.55
CA THR A 20 12.83 20.61 0.56
C THR A 20 12.95 19.68 -0.63
N MET A 21 13.51 18.49 -0.39
CA MET A 21 13.40 17.40 -1.34
C MET A 21 11.91 17.16 -1.58
N PRO A 22 11.43 17.20 -2.84
CA PRO A 22 10.07 16.81 -3.13
C PRO A 22 9.95 15.34 -2.75
N GLN A 23 9.30 15.07 -1.62
CA GLN A 23 8.83 13.72 -1.33
C GLN A 23 7.92 13.37 -2.50
N PRO A 24 8.10 12.17 -3.13
CA PRO A 24 7.13 11.70 -4.10
C PRO A 24 5.80 11.67 -3.36
N ALA A 25 4.96 12.64 -3.62
CA ALA A 25 3.60 12.64 -3.18
C ALA A 25 3.02 11.33 -3.70
N VAL A 26 2.76 10.37 -2.81
CA VAL A 26 1.79 9.31 -3.06
C VAL A 26 0.49 10.08 -3.23
N GLY A 27 0.27 10.54 -4.46
CA GLY A 27 -0.68 11.57 -4.76
C GLY A 27 -2.08 11.10 -4.38
N ALA A 28 -2.97 12.06 -4.11
CA ALA A 28 -4.40 11.89 -3.91
C ALA A 28 -5.08 11.03 -5.02
N ASP A 29 -4.36 10.69 -6.06
CA ASP A 29 -4.78 9.97 -7.26
C ASP A 29 -4.44 8.47 -7.26
N CYS A 30 -3.95 7.91 -6.17
CA CYS A 30 -3.70 6.48 -6.03
C CYS A 30 -4.35 5.91 -4.76
N GLN A 31 -4.87 4.69 -4.85
CA GLN A 31 -5.46 3.97 -3.72
C GLN A 31 -5.06 2.49 -3.74
N LEU A 32 -4.66 1.97 -2.58
CA LEU A 32 -4.46 0.54 -2.41
C LEU A 32 -5.81 -0.17 -2.28
N VAL A 33 -6.05 -1.15 -3.15
CA VAL A 33 -7.23 -2.02 -3.13
C VAL A 33 -6.81 -3.43 -2.79
N LYS A 34 -7.59 -4.11 -1.97
CA LYS A 34 -7.37 -5.49 -1.54
C LYS A 34 -8.65 -6.29 -1.67
N GLY A 35 -8.52 -7.56 -2.06
CA GLY A 35 -9.60 -8.54 -2.03
C GLY A 35 -9.14 -9.77 -1.25
N THR A 36 -9.86 -10.14 -0.20
CA THR A 36 -9.56 -11.34 0.60
C THR A 36 -10.72 -12.30 0.49
N GLN A 37 -10.43 -13.55 0.16
CA GLN A 37 -11.43 -14.61 0.02
C GLN A 37 -10.86 -15.96 0.43
N ASP A 38 -11.74 -16.83 0.88
CA ASP A 38 -11.44 -18.23 1.15
C ASP A 38 -11.89 -19.14 0.01
N GLY A 39 -11.37 -20.34 -0.02
CA GLY A 39 -11.73 -21.33 -1.03
C GLY A 39 -11.47 -22.77 -0.54
N ARG A 40 -12.11 -23.74 -1.21
CA ARG A 40 -11.90 -25.16 -0.94
C ARG A 40 -10.47 -25.63 -1.23
N ASN A 41 -9.75 -24.88 -2.06
CA ASN A 41 -8.35 -25.09 -2.38
C ASN A 41 -7.71 -23.74 -2.74
N LYS A 42 -6.38 -23.74 -2.83
CA LYS A 42 -5.59 -22.55 -3.15
C LYS A 42 -6.03 -21.87 -4.44
N GLN A 43 -6.25 -22.64 -5.51
CA GLN A 43 -6.60 -22.08 -6.81
C GLN A 43 -7.93 -21.31 -6.76
N ARG A 44 -8.94 -21.88 -6.13
CA ARG A 44 -10.25 -21.22 -5.95
C ARG A 44 -10.17 -19.97 -5.08
N ALA A 45 -9.36 -20.02 -4.02
CA ALA A 45 -9.15 -18.86 -3.15
C ALA A 45 -8.44 -17.72 -3.91
N ILE A 46 -7.46 -18.05 -4.77
CA ILE A 46 -6.79 -17.08 -5.64
C ILE A 46 -7.79 -16.42 -6.60
N GLU A 47 -8.58 -17.21 -7.32
CA GLU A 47 -9.57 -16.73 -8.27
C GLU A 47 -10.56 -15.77 -7.60
N LYS A 48 -11.19 -16.20 -6.51
CA LYS A 48 -12.16 -15.39 -5.74
C LYS A 48 -11.54 -14.10 -5.18
N SER A 49 -10.30 -14.15 -4.67
CA SER A 49 -9.64 -12.97 -4.14
C SER A 49 -9.34 -11.94 -5.24
N ARG A 50 -9.05 -12.40 -6.46
CA ARG A 50 -8.86 -11.54 -7.63
C ARG A 50 -10.17 -10.94 -8.13
N GLU A 51 -11.24 -11.72 -8.18
CA GLU A 51 -12.59 -11.21 -8.50
C GLU A 51 -13.02 -10.12 -7.51
N THR A 52 -12.81 -10.36 -6.22
CA THR A 52 -13.09 -9.35 -5.18
C THR A 52 -12.22 -8.10 -5.34
N LEU A 53 -10.94 -8.25 -5.70
CA LEU A 53 -10.07 -7.13 -6.02
C LEU A 53 -10.60 -6.33 -7.21
N GLU A 54 -10.98 -6.99 -8.30
CA GLU A 54 -11.54 -6.32 -9.49
C GLU A 54 -12.84 -5.58 -9.18
N GLN A 55 -13.70 -6.14 -8.33
CA GLN A 55 -14.87 -5.45 -7.84
C GLN A 55 -14.48 -4.20 -7.05
N GLY A 56 -13.53 -4.30 -6.13
CA GLY A 56 -13.02 -3.17 -5.37
C GLY A 56 -12.42 -2.07 -6.26
N VAL A 57 -11.74 -2.43 -7.35
CA VAL A 57 -11.23 -1.48 -8.36
C VAL A 57 -12.39 -0.73 -9.04
N ARG A 58 -13.45 -1.45 -9.44
CA ARG A 58 -14.64 -0.82 -10.03
C ARG A 58 -15.33 0.14 -9.06
N GLU A 59 -15.45 -0.26 -7.80
CA GLU A 59 -16.04 0.58 -6.75
C GLU A 59 -15.24 1.85 -6.48
N VAL A 60 -13.89 1.75 -6.40
CA VAL A 60 -13.01 2.90 -6.24
C VAL A 60 -13.14 3.84 -7.44
N LYS A 61 -13.11 3.30 -8.65
CA LYS A 61 -13.28 4.06 -9.90
C LYS A 61 -14.60 4.84 -9.90
N ALA A 62 -15.71 4.18 -9.56
CA ALA A 62 -17.03 4.80 -9.50
C ALA A 62 -17.10 5.87 -8.42
N ARG A 63 -16.66 5.56 -7.20
CA ARG A 63 -16.72 6.46 -6.05
C ARG A 63 -15.86 7.71 -6.22
N ARG A 64 -14.70 7.58 -6.90
CA ARG A 64 -13.78 8.68 -7.21
C ARG A 64 -14.12 9.41 -8.51
N GLY A 65 -15.05 8.92 -9.31
CA GLY A 65 -15.39 9.49 -10.62
C GLY A 65 -14.24 9.39 -11.64
N TRP A 66 -13.34 8.41 -11.48
CA TRP A 66 -12.20 8.23 -12.39
C TRP A 66 -12.65 7.58 -13.69
N LYS A 67 -12.35 8.21 -14.81
CA LYS A 67 -12.68 7.67 -16.15
C LYS A 67 -11.76 6.51 -16.54
N GLN A 68 -10.47 6.68 -16.28
CA GLN A 68 -9.44 5.68 -16.56
C GLN A 68 -8.55 5.47 -15.33
N VAL A 69 -8.11 4.24 -15.12
CA VAL A 69 -7.23 3.87 -14.02
C VAL A 69 -6.14 2.93 -14.48
N SER A 70 -4.95 3.08 -13.94
CA SER A 70 -3.89 2.07 -14.00
C SER A 70 -4.00 1.16 -12.77
N VAL A 71 -3.79 -0.13 -12.98
CA VAL A 71 -3.81 -1.13 -11.91
C VAL A 71 -2.48 -1.86 -11.92
N THR A 72 -1.69 -1.67 -10.87
CA THR A 72 -0.37 -2.29 -10.72
C THR A 72 -0.34 -3.23 -9.53
N PRO A 73 0.28 -4.42 -9.65
CA PRO A 73 0.41 -5.35 -8.53
C PRO A 73 1.13 -4.67 -7.37
N ARG A 74 0.58 -4.78 -6.18
CA ARG A 74 1.22 -4.25 -4.97
C ARG A 74 1.51 -5.37 -4.00
N GLN A 75 2.78 -5.52 -3.63
CA GLN A 75 3.17 -6.45 -2.58
C GLN A 75 2.49 -6.04 -1.27
N LEU A 76 1.73 -6.97 -0.70
CA LEU A 76 1.12 -6.79 0.59
C LEU A 76 2.18 -7.03 1.66
N ARG A 77 2.35 -6.08 2.57
CA ARG A 77 3.19 -6.31 3.75
C ARG A 77 2.50 -7.36 4.62
N ALA A 78 3.24 -8.40 4.97
CA ALA A 78 2.73 -9.50 5.81
C ALA A 78 2.29 -9.02 7.21
N GLU A 79 2.92 -7.97 7.74
CA GLU A 79 2.66 -7.45 9.09
C GLU A 79 1.19 -7.11 9.40
N PRO A 80 0.44 -6.35 8.56
CA PRO A 80 -0.97 -6.07 8.87
C PRO A 80 -1.84 -7.32 8.83
N LEU A 81 -1.51 -8.27 7.96
CA LEU A 81 -2.20 -9.56 7.87
C LEU A 81 -1.90 -10.42 9.11
N TRP A 82 -0.66 -10.47 9.56
CA TRP A 82 -0.29 -11.17 10.79
C TRP A 82 -0.94 -10.59 12.03
N LYS A 83 -1.13 -9.28 12.12
CA LYS A 83 -1.83 -8.65 13.25
C LYS A 83 -3.32 -8.99 13.28
N MET A 84 -3.98 -9.05 12.13
CA MET A 84 -5.39 -9.48 12.04
C MET A 84 -5.55 -10.98 12.30
N VAL A 85 -4.59 -11.78 11.88
CA VAL A 85 -4.59 -13.23 11.96
C VAL A 85 -4.11 -13.73 13.34
N ARG A 86 -3.34 -12.91 14.07
CA ARG A 86 -2.73 -13.29 15.36
C ARG A 86 -3.72 -13.72 16.44
N THR A 87 -4.98 -13.31 16.34
CA THR A 87 -6.04 -13.68 17.26
C THR A 87 -6.84 -14.91 16.83
N SER A 88 -6.74 -15.34 15.57
CA SER A 88 -7.64 -16.35 14.99
C SER A 88 -6.94 -17.48 14.24
N VAL A 89 -5.63 -17.38 13.96
CA VAL A 89 -4.91 -18.41 13.21
C VAL A 89 -4.00 -19.20 14.13
N PRO A 90 -4.09 -20.53 14.12
CA PRO A 90 -3.19 -21.39 14.86
C PRO A 90 -1.74 -21.16 14.44
N LYS A 91 -0.80 -21.48 15.32
CA LYS A 91 0.66 -21.42 15.07
C LYS A 91 1.12 -22.25 13.86
N GLU A 92 0.23 -23.02 13.28
CA GLU A 92 0.44 -23.97 12.18
C GLU A 92 -0.04 -23.46 10.81
N ALA A 93 -0.42 -22.18 10.71
CA ALA A 93 -0.79 -21.62 9.41
C ALA A 93 0.42 -21.61 8.47
N TYR A 94 0.29 -22.30 7.37
CA TYR A 94 1.33 -22.36 6.33
C TYR A 94 1.09 -21.26 5.28
N MET A 95 2.12 -20.47 5.00
CA MET A 95 2.08 -19.48 3.92
C MET A 95 2.67 -20.06 2.64
N TRP A 96 1.88 -20.05 1.57
CA TRP A 96 2.40 -20.38 0.24
C TRP A 96 3.20 -19.22 -0.35
N PRO A 97 4.14 -19.51 -1.24
CA PRO A 97 4.81 -18.49 -2.01
C PRO A 97 3.80 -17.59 -2.72
N ALA A 98 4.07 -16.30 -2.70
CA ALA A 98 3.22 -15.33 -3.34
C ALA A 98 3.19 -15.49 -4.86
N VAL A 99 2.05 -15.19 -5.47
CA VAL A 99 1.85 -15.24 -6.91
C VAL A 99 1.61 -13.82 -7.43
N GLN A 100 2.44 -13.41 -8.38
CA GLN A 100 2.30 -12.12 -9.05
C GLN A 100 1.71 -12.30 -10.44
N SER A 101 0.73 -11.46 -10.77
CA SER A 101 0.17 -11.34 -12.12
C SER A 101 0.27 -9.89 -12.59
N ALA A 102 -0.05 -9.63 -13.86
CA ALA A 102 -0.04 -8.28 -14.43
C ALA A 102 -0.94 -7.26 -13.68
N ARG A 103 -1.93 -7.74 -12.94
CA ARG A 103 -2.90 -6.87 -12.25
C ARG A 103 -2.94 -7.02 -10.74
N ALA A 104 -2.36 -8.08 -10.19
CA ALA A 104 -2.46 -8.34 -8.76
C ALA A 104 -1.25 -9.08 -8.21
N TYR A 105 -0.91 -8.77 -6.97
CA TYR A 105 -0.05 -9.57 -6.15
C TYR A 105 -0.91 -10.34 -5.15
N THR A 106 -0.80 -11.67 -5.15
CA THR A 106 -1.63 -12.54 -4.31
C THR A 106 -0.75 -13.32 -3.34
N VAL A 107 -1.11 -13.29 -2.08
CA VAL A 107 -0.52 -14.10 -1.02
C VAL A 107 -1.61 -14.98 -0.42
N CYS A 108 -1.27 -16.24 -0.15
CA CYS A 108 -2.20 -17.21 0.40
C CYS A 108 -1.61 -17.85 1.67
N TRP A 109 -2.51 -18.30 2.54
CA TRP A 109 -2.17 -19.10 3.70
C TRP A 109 -3.20 -20.20 3.92
N GLU A 110 -2.79 -21.23 4.60
CA GLU A 110 -3.64 -22.34 5.04
C GLU A 110 -3.97 -22.18 6.51
N GLY A 111 -5.21 -22.38 6.88
CA GLY A 111 -5.70 -22.30 8.26
C GLY A 111 -6.48 -23.54 8.65
N VAL A 112 -6.70 -23.73 9.94
CA VAL A 112 -7.42 -24.89 10.48
C VAL A 112 -8.89 -24.91 10.05
N PHE A 113 -9.51 -23.74 9.91
CA PHE A 113 -10.95 -23.64 9.57
C PHE A 113 -11.21 -23.39 8.08
N SER A 114 -10.21 -22.98 7.35
CA SER A 114 -10.30 -22.75 5.92
C SER A 114 -9.07 -23.29 5.23
N PRO A 115 -9.19 -24.25 4.32
CA PRO A 115 -8.04 -24.90 3.68
C PRO A 115 -7.21 -23.92 2.87
N ALA A 116 -7.78 -22.84 2.39
CA ALA A 116 -7.05 -21.79 1.70
C ALA A 116 -7.74 -20.43 1.86
N VAL A 117 -6.98 -19.45 2.28
CA VAL A 117 -7.37 -18.02 2.29
C VAL A 117 -6.35 -17.25 1.47
N CYS A 118 -6.80 -16.44 0.54
CA CYS A 118 -5.92 -15.63 -0.29
C CYS A 118 -6.30 -14.15 -0.23
N THR A 119 -5.30 -13.30 -0.27
CA THR A 119 -5.47 -11.86 -0.41
C THR A 119 -4.74 -11.38 -1.65
N SER A 120 -5.45 -10.70 -2.53
CA SER A 120 -4.90 -10.03 -3.69
C SER A 120 -4.85 -8.53 -3.46
N GLY A 121 -3.76 -7.88 -3.86
CA GLY A 121 -3.55 -6.44 -3.69
C GLY A 121 -3.05 -5.77 -4.95
N ALA A 122 -3.54 -4.57 -5.18
CA ALA A 122 -3.11 -3.71 -6.28
C ALA A 122 -3.18 -2.23 -5.90
N MET A 123 -2.29 -1.44 -6.49
CA MET A 123 -2.37 0.01 -6.46
C MET A 123 -3.19 0.48 -7.67
N VAL A 124 -4.23 1.23 -7.41
CA VAL A 124 -5.10 1.82 -8.43
C VAL A 124 -4.85 3.31 -8.47
N CYS A 125 -4.38 3.80 -9.61
CA CYS A 125 -4.08 5.22 -9.82
C CYS A 125 -4.94 5.76 -10.96
N LYS A 126 -5.38 7.02 -10.83
CA LYS A 126 -6.01 7.75 -11.92
C LYS A 126 -5.01 7.91 -13.07
N GLN A 127 -5.47 7.72 -14.31
CA GLN A 127 -4.76 8.08 -15.54
C GLN A 127 -5.25 9.40 -16.08
#